data_ee92c92e1e35f4c0c3f9733e1d672104
#
_entry.id   ee92c92e1e35f4c0c3f9733e1d672104
#
_cell.length_a   1.000
_cell.length_b   1.000
_cell.length_c   1.000
_cell.angle_alpha   90.00
_cell.angle_beta   90.00
_cell.angle_gamma   90.00
#
_symmetry.space_group_name_H-M   'P 1'
#
loop_
_entity.id
_entity.type
_entity.pdbx_description
1 polymer ?
#
loop_
_entity_poly.entity_id
_entity_poly.type
_entity_poly.pdbx_seq_one_letter_code
_entity_poly.pdbx_strand_id
1 'polypeptide(L)'
;MADTKTIHDIMRILPHRFPFLLIDRVLEISDDHTTCKVLKNVTANEPQFTGHFPEYPVMPGVLIIEAMAQACAVLGIARLTEEERQRVLDEVERQQTEFGTEK
;
A
#
# COMPACT_ATOMS: atom_id res chain seq x y z
N MET A 1 -2.89 21.93 -6.16
CA MET A 1 -1.73 21.59 -5.36
C MET A 1 -1.72 20.09 -5.10
N ALA A 2 -0.55 19.48 -5.19
CA ALA A 2 -0.46 18.05 -5.01
C ALA A 2 -0.75 17.66 -3.55
N ASP A 3 -1.47 16.56 -3.37
CA ASP A 3 -1.70 15.97 -2.06
C ASP A 3 -0.69 14.85 -1.91
N THR A 4 0.16 14.95 -0.89
CA THR A 4 1.22 13.98 -0.66
C THR A 4 0.97 13.24 0.65
N LYS A 5 1.53 12.03 0.73
CA LYS A 5 1.41 11.23 1.95
C LYS A 5 2.73 10.57 2.26
N THR A 6 3.13 10.67 3.52
CA THR A 6 4.33 10.01 4.01
C THR A 6 4.03 8.57 4.33
N ILE A 7 5.08 7.80 4.64
CA ILE A 7 4.88 6.41 5.05
C ILE A 7 4.00 6.32 6.30
N HIS A 8 4.09 7.30 7.19
CA HIS A 8 3.24 7.29 8.39
C HIS A 8 1.77 7.44 8.04
N ASP A 9 1.48 8.31 7.06
CA ASP A 9 0.11 8.48 6.58
C ASP A 9 -0.39 7.21 5.91
N ILE A 10 0.46 6.58 5.10
CA ILE A 10 0.10 5.35 4.41
C ILE A 10 -0.21 4.26 5.41
N MET A 11 0.58 4.14 6.47
CA MET A 11 0.37 3.12 7.48
C MET A 11 -0.93 3.30 8.25
N ARG A 12 -1.44 4.53 8.32
CA ARG A 12 -2.75 4.76 8.93
C ARG A 12 -3.88 4.33 8.01
N ILE A 13 -3.63 4.33 6.70
CA ILE A 13 -4.65 4.02 5.70
C ILE A 13 -4.68 2.54 5.38
N LEU A 14 -3.49 1.95 5.17
CA LEU A 14 -3.38 0.54 4.78
C LEU A 14 -3.03 -0.31 5.99
N PRO A 15 -3.67 -1.48 6.13
CA PRO A 15 -3.32 -2.40 7.21
C PRO A 15 -2.05 -3.20 6.93
N HIS A 16 -1.57 -3.18 5.70
CA HIS A 16 -0.38 -3.94 5.30
C HIS A 16 0.83 -3.57 6.14
N ARG A 17 1.68 -4.55 6.41
CA ARG A 17 2.94 -4.34 7.12
C ARG A 17 3.99 -5.23 6.47
N PHE A 18 5.24 -5.08 6.89
CA PHE A 18 6.33 -5.87 6.36
C PHE A 18 5.95 -7.36 6.33
N PRO A 19 6.19 -8.08 5.25
CA PRO A 19 6.88 -7.65 4.03
C PRO A 19 5.93 -7.21 2.91
N PHE A 20 4.66 -6.98 3.19
CA PHE A 20 3.65 -6.70 2.17
C PHE A 20 3.22 -5.24 2.09
N LEU A 21 3.80 -4.37 2.88
CA LEU A 21 3.56 -2.94 2.67
C LEU A 21 4.55 -2.48 1.62
N LEU A 22 4.06 -2.22 0.40
CA LEU A 22 4.92 -2.08 -0.75
C LEU A 22 5.07 -0.65 -1.26
N ILE A 23 4.31 0.32 -0.74
CA ILE A 23 4.45 1.69 -1.20
C ILE A 23 5.05 2.54 -0.10
N ASP A 24 5.95 3.44 -0.50
CA ASP A 24 6.77 4.18 0.44
C ASP A 24 6.33 5.61 0.60
N ARG A 25 5.72 6.18 -0.43
CA ARG A 25 5.28 7.56 -0.39
C ARG A 25 4.26 7.80 -1.49
N VAL A 26 3.26 8.62 -1.22
CA VAL A 26 2.38 9.14 -2.25
C VAL A 26 2.91 10.50 -2.66
N LEU A 27 3.31 10.63 -3.91
CA LEU A 27 3.90 11.85 -4.42
C LEU A 27 2.84 12.87 -4.83
N GLU A 28 1.68 12.38 -5.25
CA GLU A 28 0.67 13.27 -5.79
C GLU A 28 -0.67 12.54 -5.86
N ILE A 29 -1.73 13.22 -5.46
CA ILE A 29 -3.10 12.79 -5.72
C ILE A 29 -3.74 13.96 -6.44
N SER A 30 -4.40 13.69 -7.58
CA SER A 30 -5.04 14.74 -8.36
C SER A 30 -6.18 15.38 -7.56
N ASP A 31 -6.51 16.63 -7.92
CA ASP A 31 -7.54 17.37 -7.19
C ASP A 31 -8.89 16.67 -7.25
N ASP A 32 -9.19 16.00 -8.36
CA ASP A 32 -10.45 15.28 -8.51
C ASP A 32 -10.38 13.85 -7.98
N HIS A 33 -9.23 13.47 -7.41
CA HIS A 33 -9.02 12.14 -6.82
C HIS A 33 -9.25 11.01 -7.79
N THR A 34 -8.85 11.20 -9.05
CA THR A 34 -8.98 10.13 -10.05
C THR A 34 -7.64 9.50 -10.40
N THR A 35 -6.53 10.16 -10.07
CA THR A 35 -5.20 9.62 -10.35
C THR A 35 -4.28 9.88 -9.18
N CYS A 36 -3.25 9.04 -9.06
CA CYS A 36 -2.22 9.25 -8.06
C CYS A 36 -0.88 8.77 -8.60
N LYS A 37 0.16 9.32 -8.02
CA LYS A 37 1.53 8.92 -8.33
C LYS A 37 2.17 8.49 -7.03
N VAL A 38 2.75 7.29 -7.02
CA VAL A 38 3.23 6.65 -5.81
C VAL A 38 4.66 6.18 -6.03
N LEU A 39 5.46 6.22 -4.97
CA LEU A 39 6.84 5.78 -5.01
C LEU A 39 6.98 4.45 -4.28
N LYS A 40 7.62 3.49 -4.93
CA LYS A 40 8.06 2.25 -4.33
C LYS A 40 9.58 2.17 -4.48
N ASN A 41 10.29 2.21 -3.38
CA ASN A 41 11.74 2.02 -3.40
C ASN A 41 12.05 0.53 -3.57
N VAL A 42 13.01 0.22 -4.41
CA VAL A 42 13.42 -1.15 -4.66
C VAL A 42 14.90 -1.29 -4.34
N THR A 43 15.22 -2.24 -3.47
CA THR A 43 16.60 -2.51 -3.13
C THR A 43 16.80 -4.03 -3.09
N ALA A 44 18.02 -4.47 -3.37
CA ALA A 44 18.34 -5.89 -3.31
C ALA A 44 18.12 -6.48 -1.91
N ASN A 45 18.04 -5.61 -0.90
CA ASN A 45 17.84 -6.04 0.48
C ASN A 45 16.36 -6.10 0.84
N GLU A 46 15.57 -6.75 -0.01
CA GLU A 46 14.15 -6.98 0.26
C GLU A 46 13.89 -8.48 0.23
N PRO A 47 12.93 -8.96 1.00
CA PRO A 47 12.76 -10.41 1.20
C PRO A 47 12.45 -11.18 -0.07
N GLN A 48 11.77 -10.59 -1.05
CA GLN A 48 11.41 -11.32 -2.26
C GLN A 48 12.63 -11.72 -3.08
N PHE A 49 13.75 -11.01 -2.93
CA PHE A 49 14.93 -11.30 -3.72
C PHE A 49 15.72 -12.47 -3.17
N THR A 50 15.36 -13.00 -2.02
CA THR A 50 15.94 -14.21 -1.50
C THR A 50 15.70 -15.39 -2.46
N GLY A 51 14.53 -15.40 -3.09
CA GLY A 51 14.19 -16.48 -4.00
C GLY A 51 13.99 -16.07 -5.46
N HIS A 52 13.93 -14.79 -5.76
CA HIS A 52 13.57 -14.32 -7.10
C HIS A 52 14.60 -13.31 -7.61
N PHE A 53 15.83 -13.63 -7.88
CA PHE A 53 16.46 -14.91 -7.75
C PHE A 53 17.76 -14.76 -6.96
N PRO A 54 18.24 -15.80 -6.28
CA PRO A 54 19.36 -15.66 -5.33
C PRO A 54 20.61 -14.99 -5.89
N GLU A 55 20.92 -15.26 -7.18
CA GLU A 55 22.12 -14.70 -7.77
C GLU A 55 21.84 -13.58 -8.75
N TYR A 56 20.58 -13.25 -8.94
CA TYR A 56 20.20 -12.18 -9.89
C TYR A 56 18.84 -11.62 -9.49
N PRO A 57 18.81 -10.60 -8.64
CA PRO A 57 17.54 -10.07 -8.17
C PRO A 57 16.72 -9.47 -9.31
N VAL A 58 15.47 -9.90 -9.41
CA VAL A 58 14.52 -9.39 -10.39
C VAL A 58 13.25 -9.07 -9.64
N MET A 59 12.71 -7.84 -9.83
CA MET A 59 11.47 -7.45 -9.17
C MET A 59 10.32 -8.31 -9.69
N PRO A 60 9.66 -9.08 -8.82
CA PRO A 60 8.55 -9.92 -9.26
C PRO A 60 7.40 -9.08 -9.78
N GLY A 61 6.88 -9.46 -10.96
CA GLY A 61 5.76 -8.72 -11.57
C GLY A 61 4.53 -8.72 -10.68
N VAL A 62 4.28 -9.84 -9.97
CA VAL A 62 3.11 -9.91 -9.10
C VAL A 62 3.19 -8.89 -7.98
N LEU A 63 4.39 -8.57 -7.49
CA LEU A 63 4.54 -7.55 -6.45
C LEU A 63 4.38 -6.14 -7.00
N ILE A 64 4.73 -5.93 -8.26
CA ILE A 64 4.45 -4.65 -8.91
C ILE A 64 2.95 -4.43 -8.97
N ILE A 65 2.21 -5.47 -9.36
CA ILE A 65 0.75 -5.39 -9.41
C ILE A 65 0.18 -5.15 -8.02
N GLU A 66 0.73 -5.81 -7.01
CA GLU A 66 0.28 -5.60 -5.64
C GLU A 66 0.53 -4.17 -5.19
N ALA A 67 1.70 -3.60 -5.52
CA ALA A 67 2.00 -2.22 -5.17
C ALA A 67 1.01 -1.27 -5.82
N MET A 68 0.65 -1.55 -7.08
CA MET A 68 -0.35 -0.75 -7.79
C MET A 68 -1.71 -0.85 -7.12
N ALA A 69 -2.08 -2.04 -6.67
CA ALA A 69 -3.34 -2.23 -5.97
C ALA A 69 -3.36 -1.44 -4.66
N GLN A 70 -2.25 -1.42 -3.95
CA GLN A 70 -2.16 -0.63 -2.72
C GLN A 70 -2.27 0.86 -3.00
N ALA A 71 -1.67 1.33 -4.10
CA ALA A 71 -1.81 2.72 -4.51
C ALA A 71 -3.26 3.05 -4.81
N CYS A 72 -3.97 2.14 -5.48
CA CYS A 72 -5.39 2.32 -5.76
C CYS A 72 -6.21 2.37 -4.48
N ALA A 73 -5.86 1.55 -3.50
CA ALA A 73 -6.57 1.56 -2.22
C ALA A 73 -6.39 2.89 -1.51
N VAL A 74 -5.17 3.44 -1.52
CA VAL A 74 -4.94 4.75 -0.92
C VAL A 74 -5.74 5.82 -1.62
N LEU A 75 -5.75 5.79 -2.96
CA LEU A 75 -6.52 6.76 -3.73
C LEU A 75 -8.01 6.65 -3.42
N GLY A 76 -8.53 5.42 -3.36
CA GLY A 76 -9.93 5.21 -3.06
C GLY A 76 -10.32 5.73 -1.68
N ILE A 77 -9.48 5.47 -0.69
CA ILE A 77 -9.75 5.92 0.66
C ILE A 77 -9.66 7.45 0.76
N ALA A 78 -8.75 8.06 -0.02
CA ALA A 78 -8.62 9.51 -0.02
C ALA A 78 -9.88 10.21 -0.55
N ARG A 79 -10.71 9.50 -1.32
CA ARG A 79 -11.95 10.07 -1.85
C ARG A 79 -13.09 10.00 -0.86
N LEU A 80 -12.92 9.29 0.25
CA LEU A 80 -13.99 9.05 1.20
C LEU A 80 -14.07 10.15 2.23
N THR A 81 -15.26 10.35 2.78
CA THR A 81 -15.40 11.20 3.96
C THR A 81 -14.74 10.49 5.14
N GLU A 82 -14.57 11.24 6.23
CA GLU A 82 -13.95 10.69 7.43
C GLU A 82 -14.74 9.48 7.95
N GLU A 83 -16.07 9.59 7.94
CA GLU A 83 -16.92 8.51 8.42
C GLU A 83 -16.83 7.28 7.53
N GLU A 84 -16.84 7.49 6.21
CA GLU A 84 -16.73 6.39 5.26
C GLU A 84 -15.38 5.70 5.39
N ARG A 85 -14.33 6.49 5.55
CA ARG A 85 -12.97 5.96 5.70
C ARG A 85 -12.89 5.05 6.92
N GLN A 86 -13.45 5.51 8.04
CA GLN A 86 -13.39 4.74 9.28
C GLN A 86 -14.12 3.41 9.13
N ARG A 87 -15.26 3.41 8.42
CA ARG A 87 -16.00 2.17 8.21
C ARG A 87 -15.19 1.18 7.39
N VAL A 88 -14.47 1.66 6.36
CA VAL A 88 -13.65 0.77 5.55
C VAL A 88 -12.52 0.17 6.39
N LEU A 89 -11.86 1.00 7.18
CA LEU A 89 -10.75 0.53 8.01
C LEU A 89 -11.22 -0.45 9.06
N ASP A 90 -12.39 -0.21 9.64
CA ASP A 90 -12.96 -1.13 10.63
C ASP A 90 -13.27 -2.48 9.98
N GLU A 91 -13.80 -2.46 8.76
CA GLU A 91 -14.13 -3.70 8.05
C GLU A 91 -12.87 -4.50 7.73
N VAL A 92 -11.81 -3.83 7.29
CA VAL A 92 -10.56 -4.51 6.99
C VAL A 92 -10.01 -5.17 8.26
N GLU A 93 -10.02 -4.43 9.36
CA GLU A 93 -9.55 -4.95 10.63
C GLU A 93 -10.37 -6.15 11.08
N ARG A 94 -11.68 -6.07 10.92
CA ARG A 94 -12.57 -7.16 11.28
C ARG A 94 -12.26 -8.41 10.47
N GLN A 95 -12.07 -8.25 9.16
CA GLN A 95 -11.76 -9.39 8.30
C GLN A 95 -10.45 -10.05 8.67
N GLN A 96 -9.46 -9.26 9.03
CA GLN A 96 -8.17 -9.80 9.45
C GLN A 96 -8.32 -10.66 10.68
N THR A 97 -9.12 -10.21 11.63
CA THR A 97 -9.38 -10.98 12.86
C THR A 97 -10.10 -12.28 12.54
N GLU A 98 -11.13 -12.22 11.67
CA GLU A 98 -11.93 -13.39 11.35
C GLU A 98 -11.14 -14.47 10.62
N PHE A 99 -10.16 -14.08 9.82
CA PHE A 99 -9.43 -15.05 9.02
C PHE A 99 -8.12 -15.46 9.65
N GLY A 100 -8.01 -15.33 10.96
CA GLY A 100 -6.92 -15.96 11.66
C GLY A 100 -5.60 -15.23 11.63
N THR A 101 -5.62 -13.94 11.39
CA THR A 101 -4.40 -13.15 11.40
C THR A 101 -4.01 -12.71 12.80
N GLU A 102 -4.91 -12.86 13.75
CA GLU A 102 -4.54 -12.52 15.12
C GLU A 102 -3.61 -13.59 15.66
N LYS A 103 -2.77 -13.19 16.53
CA LYS A 103 -1.78 -14.08 17.11
C LYS A 103 -1.98 -14.23 18.59
#